data_0e7c0bc2468986b112e3236f54599ab7
#
_entry.id   0e7c0bc2468986b112e3236f54599ab7
#
_cell.length_a   1.000
_cell.length_b   1.000
_cell.length_c   1.000
_cell.angle_alpha   90.00
_cell.angle_beta   90.00
_cell.angle_gamma   90.00
#
_symmetry.space_group_name_H-M   'P 1'
#
loop_
_entity.id
_entity.type
_entity.pdbx_description
1 polymer ?
#
loop_
_entity_poly.entity_id
_entity_poly.type
_entity_poly.pdbx_seq_one_letter_code
_entity_poly.pdbx_strand_id
1 'polypeptide(L)'
;NKADYKKSSLLFSTLLSLLGGVITFFISGHALKPLCDFSKKIEEVQAQNLSDSRIEENKFSELNQLSVSYNKMLERLSEAFKLQRQFTANAAHELRTPLAVMQLQIDLYNSSKHPNNDTSAQQTISMITEQTERLSKMVRTLLDMSELQTIARDEEIAISALVEEVLADLEP
;
A
#
# COMPACT_ATOMS: atom_id res chain seq x y z
N ASN A 1 38.14 -25.68 -60.96
CA ASN A 1 37.98 -27.06 -60.44
C ASN A 1 36.81 -27.14 -59.48
N LYS A 2 35.88 -28.13 -59.67
CA LYS A 2 34.67 -28.28 -58.88
C LYS A 2 34.93 -28.52 -57.37
N ALA A 3 36.07 -29.03 -57.00
CA ALA A 3 36.50 -29.27 -55.61
C ALA A 3 36.85 -27.97 -54.86
N ASP A 4 37.48 -27.02 -55.53
CA ASP A 4 37.88 -25.75 -54.95
C ASP A 4 36.63 -24.82 -54.72
N TYR A 5 35.67 -24.88 -55.65
CA TYR A 5 34.39 -24.17 -55.47
C TYR A 5 33.59 -24.70 -54.29
N LYS A 6 33.55 -26.03 -54.07
CA LYS A 6 32.84 -26.63 -52.92
C LYS A 6 33.51 -26.26 -51.61
N LYS A 7 34.83 -26.25 -51.52
CA LYS A 7 35.57 -25.83 -50.31
C LYS A 7 35.34 -24.35 -50.00
N SER A 8 35.44 -23.49 -51.02
CA SER A 8 35.19 -22.06 -50.86
C SER A 8 33.75 -21.75 -50.42
N SER A 9 32.75 -22.43 -50.99
CA SER A 9 31.35 -22.29 -50.60
C SER A 9 31.09 -22.75 -49.17
N LEU A 10 31.68 -23.85 -48.72
CA LEU A 10 31.57 -24.34 -47.35
C LEU A 10 32.22 -23.36 -46.35
N LEU A 11 33.40 -22.87 -46.63
CA LEU A 11 34.11 -21.88 -45.79
C LEU A 11 33.30 -20.58 -45.67
N PHE A 12 32.73 -20.12 -46.77
CA PHE A 12 31.89 -18.93 -46.76
C PHE A 12 30.58 -19.10 -45.94
N SER A 13 29.93 -20.25 -46.09
CA SER A 13 28.74 -20.58 -45.33
C SER A 13 28.99 -20.70 -43.83
N THR A 14 30.10 -21.36 -43.43
CA THR A 14 30.47 -21.47 -42.00
C THR A 14 30.85 -20.12 -41.41
N LEU A 15 31.58 -19.26 -42.14
CA LEU A 15 31.93 -17.94 -41.70
C LEU A 15 30.67 -17.05 -41.51
N LEU A 16 29.74 -17.11 -42.45
CA LEU A 16 28.47 -16.36 -42.38
C LEU A 16 27.61 -16.82 -41.21
N SER A 17 27.52 -18.14 -40.96
CA SER A 17 26.83 -18.70 -39.82
C SER A 17 27.41 -18.28 -38.49
N LEU A 18 28.73 -18.25 -38.39
CA LEU A 18 29.47 -17.84 -37.19
C LEU A 18 29.27 -16.35 -36.91
N LEU A 19 29.32 -15.54 -37.95
CA LEU A 19 29.04 -14.10 -37.86
C LEU A 19 27.61 -13.80 -37.41
N GLY A 20 26.63 -14.51 -37.97
CA GLY A 20 25.23 -14.44 -37.55
C GLY A 20 25.02 -14.83 -36.10
N GLY A 21 25.68 -15.89 -35.63
CA GLY A 21 25.64 -16.32 -34.23
C GLY A 21 26.20 -15.27 -33.27
N VAL A 22 27.33 -14.65 -33.63
CA VAL A 22 27.94 -13.57 -32.82
C VAL A 22 27.01 -12.35 -32.74
N ILE A 23 26.48 -11.92 -33.87
CA ILE A 23 25.51 -10.77 -33.91
C ILE A 23 24.28 -11.07 -33.08
N THR A 24 23.69 -12.27 -33.20
CA THR A 24 22.52 -12.67 -32.42
C THR A 24 22.79 -12.70 -30.92
N PHE A 25 23.98 -13.19 -30.53
CA PHE A 25 24.41 -13.19 -29.12
C PHE A 25 24.52 -11.78 -28.54
N PHE A 26 25.14 -10.84 -29.27
CA PHE A 26 25.25 -9.44 -28.84
C PHE A 26 23.90 -8.73 -28.77
N ILE A 27 23.04 -8.92 -29.77
CA ILE A 27 21.70 -8.32 -29.80
C ILE A 27 20.85 -8.88 -28.65
N SER A 28 20.86 -10.19 -28.43
CA SER A 28 20.10 -10.84 -27.37
C SER A 28 20.52 -10.36 -25.98
N GLY A 29 21.84 -10.26 -25.73
CA GLY A 29 22.35 -9.76 -24.44
C GLY A 29 22.00 -8.29 -24.19
N HIS A 30 22.01 -7.47 -25.22
CA HIS A 30 21.70 -6.04 -25.09
C HIS A 30 20.18 -5.78 -24.97
N ALA A 31 19.36 -6.54 -25.67
CA ALA A 31 17.90 -6.43 -25.64
C ALA A 31 17.27 -6.92 -24.33
N LEU A 32 17.90 -7.93 -23.68
CA LEU A 32 17.40 -8.51 -22.43
C LEU A 32 17.86 -7.76 -21.16
N LYS A 33 18.92 -6.97 -21.26
CA LYS A 33 19.48 -6.25 -20.11
C LYS A 33 18.46 -5.34 -19.41
N PRO A 34 17.67 -4.51 -20.12
CA PRO A 34 16.68 -3.66 -19.48
C PRO A 34 15.61 -4.43 -18.71
N LEU A 35 15.26 -5.64 -19.19
CA LEU A 35 14.29 -6.50 -18.50
C LEU A 35 14.84 -7.09 -17.20
N CYS A 36 16.12 -7.48 -17.20
CA CYS A 36 16.81 -7.94 -15.99
C CYS A 36 16.95 -6.83 -14.94
N ASP A 37 17.27 -5.62 -15.37
CA ASP A 37 17.38 -4.45 -14.49
C ASP A 37 16.01 -4.06 -13.91
N PHE A 38 14.94 -4.18 -14.71
CA PHE A 38 13.56 -3.99 -14.28
C PHE A 38 13.16 -5.03 -13.21
N SER A 39 13.45 -6.32 -13.46
CA SER A 39 13.15 -7.40 -12.51
C SER A 39 13.85 -7.19 -11.16
N LYS A 40 15.13 -6.80 -11.16
CA LYS A 40 15.88 -6.50 -9.94
C LYS A 40 15.25 -5.33 -9.14
N LYS A 41 14.88 -4.25 -9.82
CA LYS A 41 14.25 -3.10 -9.16
C LYS A 41 12.92 -3.47 -8.52
N ILE A 42 12.13 -4.36 -9.12
CA ILE A 42 10.89 -4.87 -8.53
C ILE A 42 11.17 -5.67 -7.25
N GLU A 43 12.19 -6.52 -7.28
CA GLU A 43 12.55 -7.39 -6.15
C GLU A 43 13.04 -6.59 -4.92
N GLU A 44 13.68 -5.44 -5.14
CA GLU A 44 14.18 -4.56 -4.09
C GLU A 44 13.12 -3.64 -3.46
N VAL A 45 11.88 -3.66 -3.97
CA VAL A 45 10.80 -2.79 -3.48
C VAL A 45 10.37 -3.18 -2.07
N GLN A 46 10.39 -2.19 -1.18
CA GLN A 46 9.91 -2.27 0.19
C GLN A 46 9.02 -1.07 0.51
N ALA A 47 8.18 -1.19 1.54
CA ALA A 47 7.29 -0.10 1.96
C ALA A 47 8.03 1.20 2.35
N GLN A 48 9.33 1.11 2.66
CA GLN A 48 10.19 2.24 3.04
C GLN A 48 10.85 2.93 1.85
N ASN A 49 11.02 2.25 0.70
CA ASN A 49 11.76 2.76 -0.47
C ASN A 49 10.92 2.94 -1.73
N LEU A 50 9.59 2.98 -1.60
CA LEU A 50 8.67 3.08 -2.74
C LEU A 50 8.95 4.28 -3.66
N SER A 51 9.37 5.42 -3.08
CA SER A 51 9.69 6.63 -3.85
C SER A 51 10.99 6.49 -4.65
N ASP A 52 11.98 5.76 -4.10
CA ASP A 52 13.30 5.57 -4.71
C ASP A 52 13.31 4.41 -5.71
N SER A 53 12.27 3.57 -5.68
CA SER A 53 12.11 2.40 -6.56
C SER A 53 11.46 2.74 -7.91
N ARG A 54 11.25 4.02 -8.21
CA ARG A 54 10.73 4.45 -9.53
C ARG A 54 11.69 4.07 -10.64
N ILE A 55 11.13 3.64 -11.75
CA ILE A 55 11.88 3.27 -12.95
C ILE A 55 11.86 4.45 -13.89
N GLU A 56 13.04 4.84 -14.40
CA GLU A 56 13.19 5.87 -15.42
C GLU A 56 12.51 5.44 -16.71
N GLU A 57 12.01 6.42 -17.46
CA GLU A 57 11.40 6.18 -18.76
C GLU A 57 12.43 5.54 -19.71
N ASN A 58 12.04 4.45 -20.34
CA ASN A 58 12.93 3.68 -21.22
C ASN A 58 12.74 4.11 -22.68
N LYS A 59 13.81 3.99 -23.49
CA LYS A 59 13.77 4.32 -24.91
C LYS A 59 12.93 3.36 -25.76
N PHE A 60 12.60 2.18 -25.23
CA PHE A 60 11.77 1.18 -25.90
C PHE A 60 10.30 1.40 -25.52
N SER A 61 9.43 1.58 -26.52
CA SER A 61 8.02 1.92 -26.35
C SER A 61 7.26 0.96 -25.41
N GLU A 62 7.49 -0.35 -25.58
CA GLU A 62 6.81 -1.38 -24.81
C GLU A 62 7.24 -1.39 -23.34
N LEU A 63 8.53 -1.20 -23.09
CA LEU A 63 9.09 -1.10 -21.74
C LEU A 63 8.72 0.22 -21.07
N ASN A 64 8.54 1.28 -21.84
CA ASN A 64 8.10 2.57 -21.31
C ASN A 64 6.66 2.48 -20.76
N GLN A 65 5.75 1.84 -21.47
CA GLN A 65 4.39 1.65 -21.01
C GLN A 65 4.35 0.80 -19.71
N LEU A 66 5.19 -0.22 -19.63
CA LEU A 66 5.34 -1.03 -18.42
C LEU A 66 5.89 -0.20 -17.25
N SER A 67 6.93 0.62 -17.49
CA SER A 67 7.52 1.51 -16.47
C SER A 67 6.50 2.52 -15.95
N VAL A 68 5.70 3.13 -16.83
CA VAL A 68 4.62 4.06 -16.45
C VAL A 68 3.57 3.36 -15.58
N SER A 69 3.12 2.17 -15.98
CA SER A 69 2.12 1.39 -15.23
C SER A 69 2.65 0.98 -13.84
N TYR A 70 3.90 0.56 -13.79
CA TYR A 70 4.59 0.20 -12.57
C TYR A 70 4.74 1.41 -11.63
N ASN A 71 5.22 2.54 -12.13
CA ASN A 71 5.36 3.77 -11.34
C ASN A 71 4.01 4.25 -10.78
N LYS A 72 2.93 4.14 -11.56
CA LYS A 72 1.57 4.45 -11.10
C LYS A 72 1.10 3.48 -10.01
N MET A 73 1.46 2.21 -10.10
CA MET A 73 1.19 1.24 -9.04
C MET A 73 1.95 1.59 -7.75
N LEU A 74 3.25 1.93 -7.85
CA LEU A 74 4.06 2.36 -6.70
C LEU A 74 3.48 3.61 -6.03
N GLU A 75 3.00 4.58 -6.80
CA GLU A 75 2.38 5.80 -6.30
C GLU A 75 1.12 5.48 -5.49
N ARG A 76 0.22 4.65 -6.03
CA ARG A 76 -0.98 4.20 -5.32
C ARG A 76 -0.63 3.44 -4.04
N LEU A 77 0.39 2.58 -4.08
CA LEU A 77 0.85 1.82 -2.93
C LEU A 77 1.45 2.73 -1.85
N SER A 78 2.26 3.71 -2.26
CA SER A 78 2.82 4.74 -1.35
C SER A 78 1.73 5.54 -0.64
N GLU A 79 0.70 5.94 -1.39
CA GLU A 79 -0.44 6.67 -0.86
C GLU A 79 -1.26 5.82 0.12
N ALA A 80 -1.50 4.55 -0.20
CA ALA A 80 -2.17 3.61 0.69
C ALA A 80 -1.40 3.39 2.01
N PHE A 81 -0.09 3.21 1.96
CA PHE A 81 0.75 3.10 3.15
C PHE A 81 0.79 4.38 3.98
N LYS A 82 0.79 5.55 3.33
CA LYS A 82 0.71 6.84 4.03
C LYS A 82 -0.59 6.97 4.81
N LEU A 83 -1.71 6.67 4.17
CA LEU A 83 -3.03 6.68 4.81
C LEU A 83 -3.11 5.66 5.95
N GLN A 84 -2.59 4.45 5.76
CA GLN A 84 -2.55 3.42 6.80
C GLN A 84 -1.73 3.86 8.02
N ARG A 85 -0.55 4.45 7.81
CA ARG A 85 0.28 4.97 8.93
C ARG A 85 -0.44 6.09 9.69
N GLN A 86 -1.06 7.02 8.97
CA GLN A 86 -1.82 8.11 9.56
C GLN A 86 -3.01 7.59 10.36
N PHE A 87 -3.75 6.62 9.81
CA PHE A 87 -4.85 5.95 10.50
C PHE A 87 -4.37 5.29 11.79
N THR A 88 -3.29 4.50 11.74
CA THR A 88 -2.74 3.82 12.93
C THR A 88 -2.26 4.80 13.99
N ALA A 89 -1.60 5.89 13.58
CA ALA A 89 -1.14 6.92 14.50
C ALA A 89 -2.31 7.64 15.18
N ASN A 90 -3.33 8.02 14.42
CA ASN A 90 -4.53 8.66 14.96
C ASN A 90 -5.27 7.73 15.92
N ALA A 91 -5.48 6.47 15.54
CA ALA A 91 -6.09 5.47 16.39
C ALA A 91 -5.34 5.30 17.72
N ALA A 92 -4.01 5.21 17.66
CA ALA A 92 -3.18 5.10 18.87
C ALA A 92 -3.30 6.33 19.78
N HIS A 93 -3.38 7.54 19.23
CA HIS A 93 -3.59 8.76 19.99
C HIS A 93 -4.99 8.81 20.64
N GLU A 94 -6.02 8.47 19.88
CA GLU A 94 -7.40 8.45 20.36
C GLU A 94 -7.66 7.38 21.44
N LEU A 95 -6.96 6.25 21.38
CA LEU A 95 -7.02 5.20 22.41
C LEU A 95 -6.24 5.58 23.67
N ARG A 96 -5.12 6.28 23.54
CA ARG A 96 -4.26 6.65 24.68
C ARG A 96 -4.97 7.58 25.65
N THR A 97 -5.75 8.53 25.17
CA THR A 97 -6.42 9.55 25.99
C THR A 97 -7.39 8.93 27.01
N PRO A 98 -8.38 8.10 26.63
CA PRO A 98 -9.30 7.48 27.60
C PRO A 98 -8.56 6.54 28.54
N LEU A 99 -7.53 5.83 28.08
CA LEU A 99 -6.70 4.98 28.95
C LEU A 99 -5.98 5.80 30.02
N ALA A 100 -5.41 6.95 29.65
CA ALA A 100 -4.73 7.83 30.61
C ALA A 100 -5.72 8.41 31.63
N VAL A 101 -6.95 8.74 31.21
CA VAL A 101 -8.01 9.21 32.11
C VAL A 101 -8.41 8.11 33.08
N MET A 102 -8.61 6.86 32.64
CA MET A 102 -8.91 5.75 33.52
C MET A 102 -7.78 5.50 34.52
N GLN A 103 -6.53 5.52 34.06
CA GLN A 103 -5.37 5.34 34.94
C GLN A 103 -5.31 6.44 36.00
N LEU A 104 -5.50 7.69 35.62
CA LEU A 104 -5.51 8.81 36.54
C LEU A 104 -6.62 8.66 37.60
N GLN A 105 -7.82 8.22 37.22
CA GLN A 105 -8.93 8.02 38.16
C GLN A 105 -8.62 6.89 39.18
N ILE A 106 -8.00 5.81 38.71
CA ILE A 106 -7.55 4.72 39.59
C ILE A 106 -6.47 5.23 40.55
N ASP A 107 -5.51 6.01 40.08
CA ASP A 107 -4.42 6.52 40.90
C ASP A 107 -4.93 7.52 41.95
N LEU A 108 -5.87 8.39 41.58
CA LEU A 108 -6.55 9.30 42.50
C LEU A 108 -7.33 8.55 43.56
N TYR A 109 -8.08 7.52 43.18
CA TYR A 109 -8.80 6.70 44.13
C TYR A 109 -7.87 6.01 45.13
N ASN A 110 -6.75 5.41 44.64
CA ASN A 110 -5.77 4.72 45.48
C ASN A 110 -4.99 5.70 46.39
N SER A 111 -4.78 6.93 45.96
CA SER A 111 -4.04 7.95 46.76
C SER A 111 -4.91 8.63 47.79
N SER A 112 -6.23 8.58 47.62
CA SER A 112 -7.17 9.16 48.55
C SER A 112 -7.30 8.21 49.76
N LYS A 113 -6.94 8.65 50.95
CA LYS A 113 -7.20 7.94 52.22
C LYS A 113 -8.71 8.03 52.51
N HIS A 114 -9.50 7.16 51.89
CA HIS A 114 -10.93 7.05 52.15
C HIS A 114 -11.23 5.86 53.06
N PRO A 115 -11.39 6.07 54.36
CA PRO A 115 -12.05 5.06 55.19
C PRO A 115 -13.57 5.19 54.94
N ASN A 116 -14.15 4.19 54.25
CA ASN A 116 -15.59 3.96 54.12
C ASN A 116 -16.44 4.91 53.30
N ASN A 117 -15.97 5.44 52.17
CA ASN A 117 -16.82 6.28 51.31
C ASN A 117 -17.21 5.54 50.04
N ASP A 118 -18.30 4.77 50.08
CA ASP A 118 -18.90 4.05 48.93
C ASP A 118 -19.16 4.98 47.73
N THR A 119 -19.45 6.25 48.02
CA THR A 119 -19.69 7.25 46.98
C THR A 119 -18.48 7.52 46.10
N SER A 120 -17.27 7.59 46.64
CA SER A 120 -16.04 7.82 45.86
C SER A 120 -15.68 6.62 44.97
N ALA A 121 -15.87 5.41 45.48
CA ALA A 121 -15.68 4.16 44.73
C ALA A 121 -16.69 4.10 43.55
N GLN A 122 -17.96 4.39 43.83
CA GLN A 122 -18.99 4.42 42.79
C GLN A 122 -18.73 5.45 41.70
N GLN A 123 -18.27 6.65 42.06
CA GLN A 123 -17.88 7.68 41.09
C GLN A 123 -16.71 7.20 40.20
N THR A 124 -15.67 6.61 40.79
CA THR A 124 -14.53 6.10 40.02
C THR A 124 -14.95 4.98 39.07
N ILE A 125 -15.78 4.04 39.54
CA ILE A 125 -16.33 2.95 38.71
C ILE A 125 -17.16 3.52 37.55
N SER A 126 -18.04 4.49 37.83
CA SER A 126 -18.88 5.13 36.82
C SER A 126 -18.01 5.78 35.72
N MET A 127 -16.98 6.52 36.08
CA MET A 127 -16.06 7.15 35.13
C MET A 127 -15.28 6.13 34.31
N ILE A 128 -14.82 5.04 34.91
CA ILE A 128 -14.11 3.95 34.18
C ILE A 128 -15.09 3.27 33.21
N THR A 129 -16.33 3.04 33.64
CA THR A 129 -17.35 2.43 32.78
C THR A 129 -17.61 3.30 31.55
N GLU A 130 -17.82 4.62 31.76
CA GLU A 130 -18.00 5.57 30.66
C GLU A 130 -16.83 5.56 29.65
N GLN A 131 -15.57 5.58 30.15
CA GLN A 131 -14.40 5.53 29.26
C GLN A 131 -14.29 4.19 28.54
N THR A 132 -14.68 3.09 29.17
CA THR A 132 -14.69 1.75 28.55
C THR A 132 -15.73 1.66 27.45
N GLU A 133 -16.92 2.21 27.63
CA GLU A 133 -17.97 2.28 26.61
C GLU A 133 -17.50 3.13 25.43
N ARG A 134 -16.86 4.27 25.69
CA ARG A 134 -16.27 5.13 24.66
C ARG A 134 -15.21 4.41 23.85
N LEU A 135 -14.30 3.67 24.51
CA LEU A 135 -13.30 2.85 23.85
C LEU A 135 -13.93 1.75 22.98
N SER A 136 -14.96 1.06 23.51
CA SER A 136 -15.67 0.01 22.78
C SER A 136 -16.33 0.55 21.50
N LYS A 137 -16.96 1.73 21.57
CA LYS A 137 -17.53 2.40 20.41
C LYS A 137 -16.46 2.77 19.39
N MET A 138 -15.33 3.30 19.85
CA MET A 138 -14.20 3.67 18.98
C MET A 138 -13.63 2.45 18.27
N VAL A 139 -13.40 1.33 18.98
CA VAL A 139 -12.91 0.08 18.39
C VAL A 139 -13.88 -0.43 17.31
N ARG A 140 -15.18 -0.39 17.54
CA ARG A 140 -16.18 -0.73 16.52
C ARG A 140 -16.05 0.14 15.29
N THR A 141 -16.00 1.45 15.47
CA THR A 141 -15.83 2.37 14.33
C THR A 141 -14.54 2.10 13.54
N LEU A 142 -13.44 1.75 14.21
CA LEU A 142 -12.18 1.38 13.56
C LEU A 142 -12.29 0.07 12.76
N LEU A 143 -13.04 -0.91 13.29
CA LEU A 143 -13.32 -2.17 12.58
C LEU A 143 -14.20 -1.92 11.36
N ASP A 144 -15.28 -1.17 11.51
CA ASP A 144 -16.19 -0.81 10.41
C ASP A 144 -15.43 -0.07 9.29
N MET A 145 -14.54 0.86 9.64
CA MET A 145 -13.69 1.54 8.67
C MET A 145 -12.71 0.60 7.96
N SER A 146 -12.20 -0.40 8.67
CA SER A 146 -11.31 -1.42 8.08
C SER A 146 -12.06 -2.32 7.10
N GLU A 147 -13.30 -2.69 7.40
CA GLU A 147 -14.15 -3.48 6.51
C GLU A 147 -14.53 -2.70 5.24
N LEU A 148 -14.88 -1.41 5.38
CA LEU A 148 -15.19 -0.54 4.23
C LEU A 148 -14.03 -0.38 3.24
N GLN A 149 -12.78 -0.55 3.70
CA GLN A 149 -11.62 -0.52 2.81
C GLN A 149 -11.50 -1.78 1.93
N THR A 150 -12.14 -2.89 2.31
CA THR A 150 -12.13 -4.15 1.56
C THR A 150 -13.26 -4.26 0.56
N ILE A 151 -14.28 -3.38 0.64
CA ILE A 151 -15.39 -3.35 -0.31
C ILE A 151 -14.90 -2.76 -1.62
N ALA A 152 -15.01 -3.53 -2.71
CA ALA A 152 -14.73 -3.04 -4.05
C ALA A 152 -15.65 -1.84 -4.36
N ARG A 153 -15.05 -0.70 -4.71
CA ARG A 153 -15.79 0.51 -5.08
C ARG A 153 -16.13 0.44 -6.57
N ASP A 154 -17.01 -0.49 -6.93
CA ASP A 154 -17.35 -0.75 -8.33
C ASP A 154 -18.64 -0.04 -8.79
N GLU A 155 -19.34 0.67 -7.89
CA GLU A 155 -20.55 1.41 -8.24
C GLU A 155 -20.30 2.93 -8.27
N GLU A 156 -20.53 3.55 -9.42
CA GLU A 156 -20.69 4.99 -9.56
C GLU A 156 -22.04 5.41 -8.97
N ILE A 157 -22.02 5.92 -7.75
CA ILE A 157 -23.23 6.47 -7.13
C ILE A 157 -23.36 7.93 -7.57
N ALA A 158 -24.46 8.27 -8.23
CA ALA A 158 -24.83 9.65 -8.53
C ALA A 158 -25.20 10.37 -7.22
N ILE A 159 -24.25 11.12 -6.65
CA ILE A 159 -24.42 11.86 -5.39
C ILE A 159 -25.64 12.78 -5.43
N SER A 160 -25.98 13.36 -6.59
CA SER A 160 -27.16 14.19 -6.79
C SER A 160 -28.46 13.45 -6.51
N ALA A 161 -28.58 12.21 -6.97
CA ALA A 161 -29.77 11.40 -6.73
C ALA A 161 -29.93 11.02 -5.25
N LEU A 162 -28.81 10.69 -4.58
CA LEU A 162 -28.81 10.38 -3.16
C LEU A 162 -29.18 11.60 -2.29
N VAL A 163 -28.71 12.79 -2.66
CA VAL A 163 -29.03 14.03 -1.96
C VAL A 163 -30.52 14.39 -2.14
N GLU A 164 -31.08 14.22 -3.35
CA GLU A 164 -32.51 14.42 -3.59
C GLU A 164 -33.39 13.45 -2.79
N GLU A 165 -32.97 12.18 -2.69
CA GLU A 165 -33.68 11.16 -1.89
C GLU A 165 -33.67 11.50 -0.39
N VAL A 166 -32.51 11.90 0.15
CA VAL A 166 -32.38 12.31 1.56
C VAL A 166 -33.17 13.61 1.85
N LEU A 167 -33.19 14.56 0.91
CA LEU A 167 -33.97 15.79 1.07
C LEU A 167 -35.48 15.53 1.01
N ALA A 168 -35.93 14.59 0.16
CA ALA A 168 -37.35 14.20 0.10
C ALA A 168 -37.83 13.50 1.38
N ASP A 169 -36.95 12.74 2.06
CA ASP A 169 -37.24 12.11 3.35
C ASP A 169 -37.27 13.10 4.54
N LEU A 170 -36.71 14.30 4.36
CA LEU A 170 -36.67 15.36 5.40
C LEU A 170 -37.77 16.42 5.25
N GLU A 171 -38.53 16.40 4.15
CA GLU A 171 -39.73 17.26 4.02
C GLU A 171 -40.90 16.63 4.80
N PRO A 172 -41.51 17.36 5.77
CA PRO A 172 -42.59 16.85 6.64
C PRO A 172 -43.91 16.70 5.89
#